data_9ea6ac8e85540d56341fe3b0b273cfc3
#
_entry.id   9ea6ac8e85540d56341fe3b0b273cfc3
#
_cell.length_a   1.000
_cell.length_b   1.000
_cell.length_c   1.000
_cell.angle_alpha   90.00
_cell.angle_beta   90.00
_cell.angle_gamma   90.00
#
_symmetry.space_group_name_H-M   'P 1'
#
loop_
_entity.id
_entity.type
_entity.pdbx_description
1 polymer ?
#
loop_
_entity_poly.entity_id
_entity_poly.type
_entity_poly.pdbx_seq_one_letter_code
_entity_poly.pdbx_strand_id
1 'polypeptide(L)'
;MTRADLGITFCCQQQESTRSSLNFRYSAYTVPPPQKEDAMRIIRKRCLGLDLHKKQITAHLRVHRGSDLEPETVDVQFGTMPEELERMRKWIRAREVTDVVMESTGVYWMHVYELLEGITTPAVVNASHVKKVPGRKTDVNDAQWLAELHAHGLLRLSFIPPKPIRELRALTRYRTKLVANRTAIKNRTIKLLEMAGIKLSSVVSSVFGKTGRAILDGLSQARTIDLTKAAKGTLREKLPQLEAALRCSLTDAQRELLQMHLRAYDSVDAQVAEVELQLLTRAKPYATMVEQLDPIPGINPLAAITLLAETGMDMSVYRNERHLTALAGLAPGNAISSDKRRRIAVRKGNRYLKRICVQIAWAASRKKDSFQRMRFLRLQSRIGRNKAIVAVARQILVLVFQVLSTGQPYQDLGACFYDARDKQRAVERYTKRLTALGFLVQLQTKNLDA
;
A
#
# COMPACT_ATOMS: atom_id res chain seq x y z
N MET A 1 -31.25 -7.74 -39.07
CA MET A 1 -32.03 -7.43 -37.88
C MET A 1 -31.08 -7.24 -36.71
N THR A 2 -31.05 -6.00 -36.28
CA THR A 2 -30.62 -5.41 -35.00
C THR A 2 -29.45 -5.96 -34.22
N ARG A 3 -28.38 -5.19 -34.26
CA ARG A 3 -27.31 -5.09 -33.28
C ARG A 3 -27.91 -4.88 -31.89
N ALA A 4 -27.48 -5.70 -30.92
CA ALA A 4 -27.60 -5.39 -29.51
C ALA A 4 -26.33 -4.70 -29.06
N ASP A 5 -26.44 -3.43 -28.77
CA ASP A 5 -25.42 -2.57 -28.17
C ASP A 5 -25.11 -3.03 -26.76
N LEU A 6 -23.91 -3.57 -26.55
CA LEU A 6 -23.31 -3.63 -25.22
C LEU A 6 -22.59 -2.30 -24.97
N GLY A 7 -23.37 -1.32 -24.59
CA GLY A 7 -22.89 -0.02 -24.13
C GLY A 7 -22.24 -0.13 -22.76
N ILE A 8 -20.92 -0.25 -22.73
CA ILE A 8 -20.14 0.07 -21.53
C ILE A 8 -19.68 1.50 -21.69
N THR A 9 -20.50 2.42 -21.25
CA THR A 9 -20.19 3.84 -21.19
C THR A 9 -19.29 4.08 -19.98
N PHE A 10 -18.01 3.90 -20.14
CA PHE A 10 -17.05 4.67 -19.33
C PHE A 10 -17.04 6.07 -19.91
N CYS A 11 -17.83 6.94 -19.28
CA CYS A 11 -17.95 8.34 -19.63
C CYS A 11 -16.59 9.04 -19.45
N CYS A 12 -15.76 9.02 -20.50
CA CYS A 12 -14.81 10.06 -20.81
C CYS A 12 -15.46 10.83 -21.94
N GLN A 13 -16.36 11.75 -21.62
CA GLN A 13 -16.78 12.78 -22.56
C GLN A 13 -15.56 13.61 -22.94
N GLN A 14 -14.94 13.24 -24.03
CA GLN A 14 -14.23 14.19 -24.87
C GLN A 14 -15.24 14.64 -25.92
N GLN A 15 -15.85 15.75 -25.64
CA GLN A 15 -16.50 16.53 -26.68
C GLN A 15 -15.43 16.93 -27.71
N GLU A 16 -15.60 16.45 -28.92
CA GLU A 16 -15.02 17.08 -30.09
C GLU A 16 -15.61 18.47 -30.21
N SER A 17 -14.87 19.48 -29.83
CA SER A 17 -15.16 20.86 -30.19
C SER A 17 -14.33 21.24 -31.40
N THR A 18 -15.03 21.45 -32.48
CA THR A 18 -14.63 22.26 -33.64
C THR A 18 -13.75 23.44 -33.22
N ARG A 19 -12.62 23.56 -33.93
CA ARG A 19 -11.74 24.74 -33.89
C ARG A 19 -12.52 25.98 -34.30
N SER A 20 -12.99 26.71 -33.35
CA SER A 20 -13.26 28.15 -33.49
C SER A 20 -12.27 28.86 -32.56
N SER A 21 -11.48 29.72 -33.16
CA SER A 21 -10.51 30.59 -32.53
C SER A 21 -11.23 31.59 -31.61
N LEU A 22 -11.48 31.22 -30.38
CA LEU A 22 -11.89 32.13 -29.32
C LEU A 22 -10.65 32.42 -28.46
N ASN A 23 -10.12 33.65 -28.70
CA ASN A 23 -9.18 34.29 -27.81
C ASN A 23 -9.80 34.42 -26.41
N PHE A 24 -9.57 33.44 -25.54
CA PHE A 24 -9.78 33.61 -24.12
C PHE A 24 -8.67 34.53 -23.60
N ARG A 25 -8.99 35.82 -23.51
CA ARG A 25 -8.28 36.73 -22.62
C ARG A 25 -8.39 36.12 -21.21
N TYR A 26 -7.28 35.62 -20.68
CA TYR A 26 -7.14 35.40 -19.26
C TYR A 26 -7.34 36.77 -18.58
N SER A 27 -8.55 37.00 -18.10
CA SER A 27 -8.75 37.98 -17.06
C SER A 27 -7.93 37.52 -15.88
N ALA A 28 -6.81 38.15 -15.65
CA ALA A 28 -6.07 38.02 -14.43
C ALA A 28 -7.02 38.37 -13.28
N TYR A 29 -7.58 37.35 -12.62
CA TYR A 29 -8.09 37.55 -11.28
C TYR A 29 -6.88 37.90 -10.44
N THR A 30 -6.57 39.19 -10.37
CA THR A 30 -5.75 39.75 -9.31
C THR A 30 -6.53 39.52 -8.03
N VAL A 31 -6.16 38.43 -7.32
CA VAL A 31 -6.54 38.26 -5.90
C VAL A 31 -6.01 39.55 -5.24
N PRO A 32 -6.88 40.41 -4.68
CA PRO A 32 -6.40 41.59 -3.99
C PRO A 32 -5.43 41.12 -2.90
N PRO A 33 -4.34 41.84 -2.63
CA PRO A 33 -3.43 41.49 -1.55
C PRO A 33 -4.26 41.37 -0.27
N PRO A 34 -4.00 40.36 0.59
CA PRO A 34 -4.78 40.17 1.80
C PRO A 34 -4.74 41.47 2.59
N GLN A 35 -5.93 42.07 2.77
CA GLN A 35 -6.06 43.19 3.65
C GLN A 35 -5.60 42.75 5.04
N LYS A 36 -4.86 43.60 5.73
CA LYS A 36 -4.20 43.33 7.02
C LYS A 36 -5.13 42.98 8.18
N GLU A 37 -6.40 42.72 7.94
CA GLU A 37 -7.44 42.44 8.95
C GLU A 37 -8.20 41.13 8.74
N ASP A 38 -7.80 40.25 7.82
CA ASP A 38 -8.36 38.90 7.82
C ASP A 38 -7.72 38.09 8.96
N ALA A 39 -8.21 38.33 10.18
CA ALA A 39 -7.99 37.43 11.30
C ALA A 39 -8.35 36.00 10.85
N MET A 40 -7.38 35.08 10.87
CA MET A 40 -7.57 33.71 10.40
C MET A 40 -8.85 33.14 11.02
N ARG A 41 -9.83 32.77 10.20
CA ARG A 41 -11.14 32.30 10.64
C ARG A 41 -11.00 31.08 11.57
N ILE A 42 -11.57 31.16 12.76
CA ILE A 42 -11.62 30.07 13.71
C ILE A 42 -12.70 29.09 13.27
N ILE A 43 -12.30 27.85 13.00
CA ILE A 43 -13.19 26.77 12.54
C ILE A 43 -13.66 25.93 13.71
N ARG A 44 -12.79 25.74 14.73
CA ARG A 44 -13.07 24.91 15.91
C ARG A 44 -12.95 25.75 17.16
N LYS A 45 -14.08 25.90 17.87
CA LYS A 45 -14.15 26.80 19.02
C LYS A 45 -13.59 26.22 20.33
N ARG A 46 -13.66 24.88 20.50
CA ARG A 46 -13.16 24.17 21.70
C ARG A 46 -12.18 23.09 21.29
N CYS A 47 -10.92 23.46 21.22
CA CYS A 47 -9.87 22.66 20.64
C CYS A 47 -8.78 22.32 21.66
N LEU A 48 -8.50 21.03 21.81
CA LEU A 48 -7.47 20.50 22.69
C LEU A 48 -6.31 19.94 21.88
N GLY A 49 -5.11 20.45 22.09
CA GLY A 49 -3.86 19.86 21.58
C GLY A 49 -3.25 18.93 22.63
N LEU A 50 -2.84 17.76 22.24
CA LEU A 50 -2.16 16.78 23.09
C LEU A 50 -0.76 16.49 22.56
N ASP A 51 0.25 16.72 23.38
CA ASP A 51 1.60 16.22 23.17
C ASP A 51 1.80 14.95 24.01
N LEU A 52 2.09 13.85 23.32
CA LEU A 52 2.07 12.50 23.88
C LEU A 52 3.46 11.93 24.06
N HIS A 53 3.86 11.73 25.30
CA HIS A 53 5.09 11.05 25.68
C HIS A 53 4.81 9.72 26.39
N LYS A 54 5.87 8.93 26.60
CA LYS A 54 5.76 7.62 27.26
C LYS A 54 5.16 7.66 28.68
N LYS A 55 5.49 8.71 29.43
CA LYS A 55 5.10 8.83 30.85
C LYS A 55 4.14 9.99 31.14
N GLN A 56 3.96 10.89 30.18
CA GLN A 56 3.27 12.15 30.39
C GLN A 56 2.51 12.56 29.13
N ILE A 57 1.39 13.21 29.32
CA ILE A 57 0.57 13.86 28.30
C ILE A 57 0.45 15.32 28.67
N THR A 58 0.92 16.21 27.83
CA THR A 58 0.70 17.65 27.96
C THR A 58 -0.49 18.05 27.13
N ALA A 59 -1.46 18.69 27.76
CA ALA A 59 -2.73 19.09 27.17
C ALA A 59 -2.86 20.60 27.20
N HIS A 60 -3.14 21.22 26.06
CA HIS A 60 -3.43 22.65 25.91
C HIS A 60 -4.81 22.85 25.31
N LEU A 61 -5.73 23.38 26.08
CA LEU A 61 -7.09 23.69 25.67
C LEU A 61 -7.20 25.15 25.25
N ARG A 62 -7.83 25.39 24.10
CA ARG A 62 -8.22 26.71 23.58
C ARG A 62 -9.74 26.77 23.45
N VAL A 63 -10.35 27.76 24.09
CA VAL A 63 -11.79 28.01 24.04
C VAL A 63 -12.04 29.40 23.48
N HIS A 64 -12.71 29.50 22.36
CA HIS A 64 -13.13 30.77 21.79
C HIS A 64 -14.62 31.02 22.10
N ARG A 65 -14.91 32.11 22.78
CA ARG A 65 -16.27 32.55 23.10
C ARG A 65 -16.63 33.74 22.23
N GLY A 66 -17.64 33.55 21.37
CA GLY A 66 -18.12 34.61 20.49
C GLY A 66 -17.14 35.04 19.42
N SER A 67 -16.96 36.36 19.30
CA SER A 67 -16.05 37.04 18.37
C SER A 67 -14.67 37.37 18.96
N ASP A 68 -14.38 36.89 20.19
CA ASP A 68 -13.16 37.25 20.88
C ASP A 68 -11.92 36.78 20.12
N LEU A 69 -11.00 37.71 19.88
CA LEU A 69 -9.74 37.46 19.17
C LEU A 69 -8.78 36.59 20.00
N GLU A 70 -8.85 36.71 21.33
CA GLU A 70 -8.02 35.95 22.25
C GLU A 70 -8.80 34.79 22.85
N PRO A 71 -8.32 33.54 22.76
CA PRO A 71 -8.96 32.39 23.38
C PRO A 71 -8.66 32.32 24.87
N GLU A 72 -9.61 31.85 25.67
CA GLU A 72 -9.33 31.33 26.98
C GLU A 72 -8.47 30.07 26.86
N THR A 73 -7.34 30.02 27.55
CA THR A 73 -6.40 28.88 27.46
C THR A 73 -6.22 28.21 28.82
N VAL A 74 -6.08 26.87 28.80
CA VAL A 74 -5.82 26.08 30.02
C VAL A 74 -4.79 25.02 29.70
N ASP A 75 -3.68 25.01 30.42
CA ASP A 75 -2.65 23.99 30.37
C ASP A 75 -2.77 22.99 31.50
N VAL A 76 -2.76 21.71 31.20
CA VAL A 76 -2.84 20.61 32.18
C VAL A 76 -1.90 19.47 31.76
N GLN A 77 -1.34 18.81 32.78
CA GLN A 77 -0.54 17.60 32.58
C GLN A 77 -1.24 16.39 33.17
N PHE A 78 -1.17 15.27 32.41
CA PHE A 78 -1.70 13.99 32.85
C PHE A 78 -0.61 12.93 32.76
N GLY A 79 -0.68 11.92 33.64
CA GLY A 79 0.09 10.69 33.46
C GLY A 79 -0.50 9.80 32.38
N THR A 80 0.19 8.69 32.08
CA THR A 80 -0.24 7.70 31.09
C THR A 80 -0.80 6.43 31.72
N MET A 81 -0.90 6.36 33.04
CA MET A 81 -1.53 5.26 33.76
C MET A 81 -3.07 5.32 33.65
N PRO A 82 -3.78 4.18 33.75
CA PRO A 82 -5.22 4.12 33.52
C PRO A 82 -6.04 5.14 34.34
N GLU A 83 -5.68 5.37 35.59
CA GLU A 83 -6.34 6.34 36.49
C GLU A 83 -6.19 7.76 35.98
N GLU A 84 -5.00 8.13 35.53
CA GLU A 84 -4.70 9.45 34.98
C GLU A 84 -5.38 9.67 33.63
N LEU A 85 -5.48 8.63 32.82
CA LEU A 85 -6.21 8.67 31.55
C LEU A 85 -7.71 8.85 31.78
N GLU A 86 -8.26 8.19 32.78
CA GLU A 86 -9.67 8.41 33.15
C GLU A 86 -9.90 9.81 33.79
N ARG A 87 -8.92 10.33 34.54
CA ARG A 87 -8.93 11.74 35.03
C ARG A 87 -8.95 12.70 33.83
N MET A 88 -8.09 12.47 32.81
CA MET A 88 -8.07 13.23 31.57
C MET A 88 -9.43 13.17 30.84
N ARG A 89 -10.01 11.99 30.74
CA ARG A 89 -11.31 11.77 30.09
C ARG A 89 -12.44 12.55 30.79
N LYS A 90 -12.50 12.50 32.12
CA LYS A 90 -13.47 13.27 32.93
C LYS A 90 -13.26 14.78 32.77
N TRP A 91 -11.99 15.22 32.77
CA TRP A 91 -11.63 16.62 32.57
C TRP A 91 -12.06 17.16 31.21
N ILE A 92 -11.85 16.36 30.13
CA ILE A 92 -12.25 16.67 28.75
C ILE A 92 -13.79 16.84 28.68
N ARG A 93 -14.55 15.91 29.27
CA ARG A 93 -16.01 15.99 29.31
C ARG A 93 -16.52 17.20 30.10
N ALA A 94 -15.97 17.45 31.27
CA ALA A 94 -16.38 18.58 32.12
C ALA A 94 -16.16 19.96 31.46
N ARG A 95 -15.21 20.01 30.50
CA ARG A 95 -14.93 21.24 29.73
C ARG A 95 -15.56 21.25 28.34
N GLU A 96 -16.41 20.27 28.04
CA GLU A 96 -17.14 20.15 26.76
C GLU A 96 -16.22 20.29 25.55
N VAL A 97 -15.03 19.66 25.57
CA VAL A 97 -14.08 19.69 24.48
C VAL A 97 -14.67 18.92 23.29
N THR A 98 -14.78 19.57 22.15
CA THR A 98 -15.35 18.97 20.92
C THR A 98 -14.28 18.35 20.05
N ASP A 99 -13.15 19.01 19.89
CA ASP A 99 -12.09 18.65 18.96
C ASP A 99 -10.77 18.41 19.70
N VAL A 100 -10.16 17.28 19.45
CA VAL A 100 -8.86 16.92 20.03
C VAL A 100 -7.88 16.61 18.91
N VAL A 101 -6.67 17.15 19.00
CA VAL A 101 -5.61 16.86 18.05
C VAL A 101 -4.36 16.36 18.77
N MET A 102 -3.72 15.33 18.17
CA MET A 102 -2.50 14.75 18.70
C MET A 102 -1.53 14.42 17.57
N GLU A 103 -0.23 14.42 17.87
CA GLU A 103 0.79 14.01 16.93
C GLU A 103 0.95 12.48 16.89
N SER A 104 1.19 11.92 15.70
CA SER A 104 1.40 10.48 15.50
C SER A 104 2.78 10.00 15.97
N THR A 105 3.21 10.42 17.17
CA THR A 105 4.49 10.03 17.74
C THR A 105 4.44 8.59 18.26
N GLY A 106 5.23 7.71 17.65
CA GLY A 106 5.31 6.29 18.02
C GLY A 106 3.97 5.57 17.98
N VAL A 107 3.61 4.90 19.08
CA VAL A 107 2.35 4.16 19.28
C VAL A 107 1.45 4.77 20.35
N TYR A 108 1.92 5.82 21.03
CA TYR A 108 1.26 6.37 22.24
C TYR A 108 -0.11 6.96 21.94
N TRP A 109 -0.29 7.51 20.74
CA TRP A 109 -1.56 8.10 20.32
C TRP A 109 -2.70 7.07 20.17
N MET A 110 -2.39 5.79 19.92
CA MET A 110 -3.42 4.78 19.60
C MET A 110 -4.40 4.57 20.75
N HIS A 111 -3.88 4.38 21.95
CA HIS A 111 -4.70 4.16 23.14
C HIS A 111 -5.47 5.42 23.54
N VAL A 112 -4.81 6.59 23.47
CA VAL A 112 -5.47 7.88 23.75
C VAL A 112 -6.56 8.16 22.73
N TYR A 113 -6.32 7.88 21.45
CA TYR A 113 -7.33 8.02 20.41
C TYR A 113 -8.56 7.14 20.69
N GLU A 114 -8.36 5.86 21.02
CA GLU A 114 -9.46 4.93 21.35
C GLU A 114 -10.24 5.38 22.60
N LEU A 115 -9.56 5.91 23.59
CA LEU A 115 -10.20 6.44 24.81
C LEU A 115 -11.11 7.63 24.52
N LEU A 116 -10.74 8.44 23.53
CA LEU A 116 -11.45 9.67 23.15
C LEU A 116 -12.50 9.47 22.07
N GLU A 117 -12.44 8.35 21.31
CA GLU A 117 -13.50 7.98 20.36
C GLU A 117 -14.86 7.91 21.08
N GLY A 118 -15.88 8.54 20.52
CA GLY A 118 -17.24 8.56 21.09
C GLY A 118 -17.51 9.64 22.16
N ILE A 119 -16.49 10.39 22.58
CA ILE A 119 -16.67 11.55 23.48
C ILE A 119 -16.23 12.87 22.86
N THR A 120 -15.30 12.83 21.92
CA THR A 120 -14.82 13.98 21.15
C THR A 120 -14.61 13.59 19.69
N THR A 121 -14.15 14.54 18.89
CA THR A 121 -13.65 14.28 17.54
C THR A 121 -12.10 14.23 17.56
N PRO A 122 -11.49 13.06 17.89
CA PRO A 122 -10.05 12.96 17.96
C PRO A 122 -9.43 12.95 16.57
N ALA A 123 -8.39 13.72 16.38
CA ALA A 123 -7.63 13.85 15.15
C ALA A 123 -6.14 13.55 15.36
N VAL A 124 -5.52 12.90 14.39
CA VAL A 124 -4.10 12.58 14.42
C VAL A 124 -3.40 13.27 13.26
N VAL A 125 -2.28 13.91 13.54
CA VAL A 125 -1.46 14.60 12.53
C VAL A 125 -0.06 14.01 12.43
N ASN A 126 0.54 14.14 11.26
CA ASN A 126 1.90 13.67 11.04
C ASN A 126 2.90 14.75 11.45
N ALA A 127 3.85 14.43 12.34
CA ALA A 127 4.94 15.28 12.78
C ALA A 127 5.65 16.05 11.66
N SER A 128 5.89 15.39 10.54
CA SER A 128 6.57 16.00 9.40
C SER A 128 5.73 17.08 8.70
N HIS A 129 4.42 17.09 8.88
CA HIS A 129 3.54 18.14 8.37
C HIS A 129 3.48 19.33 9.33
N VAL A 130 3.36 19.08 10.61
CA VAL A 130 3.34 20.12 11.65
C VAL A 130 4.62 20.96 11.58
N LYS A 131 5.79 20.31 11.44
CA LYS A 131 7.10 20.98 11.31
C LYS A 131 7.28 21.82 10.05
N LYS A 132 6.39 21.68 9.04
CA LYS A 132 6.46 22.42 7.78
C LYS A 132 5.50 23.59 7.69
N VAL A 133 4.61 23.75 8.65
CA VAL A 133 3.72 24.89 8.68
C VAL A 133 4.54 26.13 9.07
N PRO A 134 4.57 27.19 8.23
CA PRO A 134 5.28 28.42 8.56
C PRO A 134 4.70 29.05 9.82
N GLY A 135 5.52 29.43 10.76
CA GLY A 135 5.12 30.06 12.00
C GLY A 135 6.29 30.16 12.98
N ARG A 136 6.09 30.88 14.05
CA ARG A 136 7.09 31.10 15.09
C ARG A 136 7.45 29.78 15.79
N LYS A 137 8.66 29.32 15.58
CA LYS A 137 9.26 28.24 16.35
C LYS A 137 10.02 28.82 17.51
N THR A 138 9.31 29.44 18.45
CA THR A 138 9.89 29.90 19.71
C THR A 138 9.15 29.21 20.81
N ASP A 139 9.80 28.61 21.78
CA ASP A 139 9.43 28.10 23.11
C ASP A 139 7.93 27.78 23.38
N VAL A 140 7.13 27.64 22.32
CA VAL A 140 5.72 27.28 22.35
C VAL A 140 5.65 25.78 22.56
N ASN A 141 4.98 25.36 23.63
CA ASN A 141 4.66 23.98 23.90
C ASN A 141 4.02 23.33 22.64
N ASP A 142 4.52 22.16 22.23
CA ASP A 142 4.06 21.45 21.04
C ASP A 142 2.51 21.23 21.09
N ALA A 143 1.92 21.04 22.27
CA ALA A 143 0.48 20.92 22.47
C ALA A 143 -0.26 22.22 22.13
N GLN A 144 0.27 23.38 22.53
CA GLN A 144 -0.30 24.70 22.21
C GLN A 144 -0.31 24.94 20.70
N TRP A 145 0.82 24.67 20.03
CA TRP A 145 0.93 24.82 18.57
C TRP A 145 -0.04 23.92 17.82
N LEU A 146 -0.20 22.68 18.27
CA LEU A 146 -1.19 21.75 17.70
C LEU A 146 -2.61 22.28 17.85
N ALA A 147 -2.99 22.75 19.05
CA ALA A 147 -4.32 23.30 19.31
C ALA A 147 -4.62 24.52 18.45
N GLU A 148 -3.66 25.43 18.31
CA GLU A 148 -3.78 26.62 17.47
C GLU A 148 -3.98 26.29 15.99
N LEU A 149 -3.09 25.49 15.41
CA LEU A 149 -3.20 25.07 14.01
C LEU A 149 -4.50 24.31 13.74
N HIS A 150 -4.97 23.52 14.72
CA HIS A 150 -6.20 22.77 14.59
C HIS A 150 -7.43 23.66 14.66
N ALA A 151 -7.45 24.64 15.54
CA ALA A 151 -8.52 25.62 15.66
C ALA A 151 -8.76 26.39 14.34
N HIS A 152 -7.70 26.71 13.63
CA HIS A 152 -7.74 27.39 12.34
C HIS A 152 -7.86 26.43 11.13
N GLY A 153 -7.91 25.11 11.32
CA GLY A 153 -8.05 24.13 10.24
C GLY A 153 -6.82 24.00 9.34
N LEU A 154 -5.65 24.40 9.79
CA LEU A 154 -4.40 24.40 9.01
C LEU A 154 -3.70 23.03 8.97
N LEU A 155 -4.18 22.08 9.77
CA LEU A 155 -3.59 20.74 9.86
C LEU A 155 -4.19 19.77 8.83
N ARG A 156 -3.33 18.98 8.21
CA ARG A 156 -3.74 17.82 7.40
C ARG A 156 -3.88 16.62 8.32
N LEU A 157 -5.12 16.25 8.58
CA LEU A 157 -5.45 15.12 9.44
C LEU A 157 -5.10 13.80 8.76
N SER A 158 -4.62 12.85 9.56
CA SER A 158 -4.38 11.47 9.14
C SER A 158 -5.69 10.70 9.17
N PHE A 159 -5.96 9.90 8.13
CA PHE A 159 -7.10 8.99 8.15
C PHE A 159 -6.86 7.83 9.13
N ILE A 160 -7.69 7.75 10.15
CA ILE A 160 -7.73 6.67 11.13
C ILE A 160 -9.00 5.86 10.89
N PRO A 161 -8.91 4.59 10.45
CA PRO A 161 -10.09 3.78 10.20
C PRO A 161 -10.76 3.34 11.52
N PRO A 162 -12.02 2.88 11.46
CA PRO A 162 -12.74 2.32 12.60
C PRO A 162 -11.96 1.18 13.29
N LYS A 163 -12.23 0.96 14.57
CA LYS A 163 -11.50 -0.01 15.42
C LYS A 163 -11.36 -1.41 14.79
N PRO A 164 -12.43 -2.05 14.23
CA PRO A 164 -12.27 -3.39 13.63
C PRO A 164 -11.25 -3.41 12.47
N ILE A 165 -11.18 -2.33 11.69
CA ILE A 165 -10.22 -2.20 10.60
C ILE A 165 -8.81 -1.93 11.11
N ARG A 166 -8.66 -1.21 12.23
CA ARG A 166 -7.36 -1.05 12.90
C ARG A 166 -6.81 -2.38 13.39
N GLU A 167 -7.66 -3.25 13.93
CA GLU A 167 -7.28 -4.59 14.36
C GLU A 167 -6.84 -5.48 13.18
N LEU A 168 -7.62 -5.49 12.09
CA LEU A 168 -7.22 -6.18 10.86
C LEU A 168 -5.89 -5.63 10.32
N ARG A 169 -5.70 -4.31 10.34
CA ARG A 169 -4.44 -3.66 9.94
C ARG A 169 -3.26 -4.11 10.81
N ALA A 170 -3.44 -4.24 12.10
CA ALA A 170 -2.40 -4.74 13.01
C ALA A 170 -1.99 -6.17 12.66
N LEU A 171 -2.97 -7.05 12.42
CA LEU A 171 -2.73 -8.45 12.04
C LEU A 171 -2.07 -8.58 10.66
N THR A 172 -2.52 -7.85 9.64
CA THR A 172 -1.91 -7.88 8.30
C THR A 172 -0.46 -7.38 8.32
N ARG A 173 -0.17 -6.37 9.14
CA ARG A 173 1.19 -5.85 9.33
C ARG A 173 2.06 -6.84 10.12
N TYR A 174 1.50 -7.51 11.12
CA TYR A 174 2.20 -8.55 11.87
C TYR A 174 2.52 -9.74 10.96
N ARG A 175 1.53 -10.24 10.18
CA ARG A 175 1.77 -11.25 9.13
C ARG A 175 2.92 -10.86 8.20
N THR A 176 2.95 -9.59 7.77
CA THR A 176 4.02 -9.09 6.88
C THR A 176 5.39 -9.20 7.52
N LYS A 177 5.51 -8.94 8.85
CA LYS A 177 6.75 -9.11 9.60
C LYS A 177 7.14 -10.59 9.75
N LEU A 178 6.17 -11.46 10.05
CA LEU A 178 6.41 -12.92 10.15
C LEU A 178 6.92 -13.50 8.82
N VAL A 179 6.30 -13.12 7.69
CA VAL A 179 6.76 -13.54 6.35
C VAL A 179 8.17 -13.03 6.07
N ALA A 180 8.52 -11.82 6.50
CA ALA A 180 9.88 -11.30 6.38
C ALA A 180 10.87 -12.09 7.24
N ASN A 181 10.51 -12.44 8.48
CA ASN A 181 11.31 -13.28 9.36
C ASN A 181 11.53 -14.67 8.77
N ARG A 182 10.47 -15.30 8.25
CA ARG A 182 10.54 -16.58 7.54
C ARG A 182 11.54 -16.53 6.38
N THR A 183 11.50 -15.45 5.59
CA THR A 183 12.44 -15.25 4.48
C THR A 183 13.87 -15.05 4.98
N ALA A 184 14.06 -14.33 6.08
CA ALA A 184 15.38 -14.16 6.68
C ALA A 184 15.98 -15.48 7.17
N ILE A 185 15.16 -16.38 7.74
CA ILE A 185 15.60 -17.72 8.14
C ILE A 185 15.98 -18.53 6.91
N LYS A 186 15.17 -18.53 5.85
CA LYS A 186 15.51 -19.19 4.57
C LYS A 186 16.87 -18.74 4.05
N ASN A 187 17.11 -17.45 4.02
CA ASN A 187 18.38 -16.89 3.52
C ASN A 187 19.57 -17.27 4.39
N ARG A 188 19.39 -17.31 5.73
CA ARG A 188 20.43 -17.80 6.65
C ARG A 188 20.75 -19.28 6.41
N THR A 189 19.72 -20.11 6.21
CA THR A 189 19.90 -21.54 5.88
C THR A 189 20.65 -21.72 4.56
N ILE A 190 20.26 -20.99 3.51
CA ILE A 190 20.97 -21.02 2.23
C ILE A 190 22.43 -20.62 2.41
N LYS A 191 22.69 -19.53 3.15
CA LYS A 191 24.05 -19.09 3.44
C LYS A 191 24.87 -20.15 4.19
N LEU A 192 24.27 -20.84 5.16
CA LEU A 192 24.92 -21.92 5.90
C LEU A 192 25.34 -23.06 4.97
N LEU A 193 24.44 -23.48 4.06
CA LEU A 193 24.71 -24.52 3.06
C LEU A 193 25.84 -24.10 2.10
N GLU A 194 25.79 -22.85 1.61
CA GLU A 194 26.83 -22.31 0.74
C GLU A 194 28.22 -22.27 1.41
N MET A 195 28.28 -21.92 2.70
CA MET A 195 29.51 -21.96 3.49
C MET A 195 30.06 -23.37 3.67
N ALA A 196 29.20 -24.39 3.70
CA ALA A 196 29.57 -25.80 3.75
C ALA A 196 29.89 -26.42 2.36
N GLY A 197 29.85 -25.63 1.28
CA GLY A 197 30.04 -26.12 -0.08
C GLY A 197 28.84 -26.83 -0.69
N ILE A 198 27.70 -26.86 -0.02
CA ILE A 198 26.46 -27.50 -0.49
C ILE A 198 25.67 -26.55 -1.37
N LYS A 199 25.57 -26.83 -2.68
CA LYS A 199 24.99 -25.95 -3.69
C LYS A 199 23.51 -26.25 -3.98
N LEU A 200 22.73 -26.61 -2.97
CA LEU A 200 21.35 -27.02 -3.11
C LEU A 200 20.48 -25.94 -3.79
N SER A 201 20.72 -24.66 -3.49
CA SER A 201 19.99 -23.53 -4.05
C SER A 201 20.17 -23.34 -5.54
N SER A 202 21.22 -23.90 -6.14
CA SER A 202 21.50 -23.83 -7.59
C SER A 202 20.71 -24.87 -8.39
N VAL A 203 20.25 -25.95 -7.74
CA VAL A 203 19.55 -27.05 -8.42
C VAL A 203 18.05 -27.01 -8.16
N VAL A 204 17.64 -26.74 -6.91
CA VAL A 204 16.22 -26.68 -6.54
C VAL A 204 15.67 -25.26 -6.65
N SER A 205 14.46 -25.12 -7.17
CA SER A 205 13.78 -23.82 -7.25
C SER A 205 13.42 -23.23 -5.87
N SER A 206 13.26 -24.09 -4.86
CA SER A 206 12.99 -23.70 -3.48
C SER A 206 13.62 -24.68 -2.51
N VAL A 207 14.59 -24.19 -1.72
CA VAL A 207 15.28 -24.98 -0.69
C VAL A 207 14.33 -25.47 0.43
N PHE A 208 13.24 -24.74 0.68
CA PHE A 208 12.18 -25.11 1.62
C PHE A 208 10.92 -25.69 0.94
N GLY A 209 11.01 -26.07 -0.35
CA GLY A 209 9.98 -26.87 -1.02
C GLY A 209 10.03 -28.33 -0.57
N LYS A 210 9.08 -29.16 -1.02
CA LYS A 210 8.95 -30.58 -0.57
C LYS A 210 10.26 -31.35 -0.67
N THR A 211 10.93 -31.35 -1.83
CA THR A 211 12.23 -32.02 -2.02
C THR A 211 13.34 -31.35 -1.23
N GLY A 212 13.45 -30.02 -1.27
CA GLY A 212 14.48 -29.29 -0.53
C GLY A 212 14.36 -29.51 0.98
N ARG A 213 13.15 -29.53 1.53
CA ARG A 213 12.91 -29.78 2.95
C ARG A 213 13.33 -31.19 3.35
N ALA A 214 12.99 -32.24 2.58
CA ALA A 214 13.41 -33.61 2.86
C ALA A 214 14.95 -33.72 2.88
N ILE A 215 15.63 -33.01 1.98
CA ILE A 215 17.10 -32.98 1.97
C ILE A 215 17.63 -32.23 3.19
N LEU A 216 17.08 -31.07 3.57
CA LEU A 216 17.49 -30.36 4.78
C LEU A 216 17.31 -31.18 6.06
N ASP A 217 16.19 -31.90 6.18
CA ASP A 217 15.92 -32.78 7.33
C ASP A 217 16.94 -33.94 7.39
N GLY A 218 17.26 -34.55 6.23
CA GLY A 218 18.31 -35.57 6.14
C GLY A 218 19.69 -35.06 6.54
N LEU A 219 20.10 -33.91 5.99
CA LEU A 219 21.37 -33.23 6.31
C LEU A 219 21.46 -32.88 7.81
N SER A 220 20.35 -32.43 8.40
CA SER A 220 20.29 -32.01 9.80
C SER A 220 20.46 -33.20 10.77
N GLN A 221 20.11 -34.42 10.33
CA GLN A 221 20.14 -35.64 11.14
C GLN A 221 21.29 -36.59 10.76
N ALA A 222 22.20 -36.20 9.89
CA ALA A 222 23.26 -37.02 9.33
C ALA A 222 22.74 -38.35 8.71
N ARG A 223 21.53 -38.35 8.15
CA ARG A 223 20.94 -39.52 7.52
C ARG A 223 21.28 -39.58 6.04
N THR A 224 21.49 -40.79 5.55
CA THR A 224 21.57 -41.00 4.09
C THR A 224 20.24 -40.61 3.43
N ILE A 225 20.30 -39.78 2.42
CA ILE A 225 19.12 -39.28 1.72
C ILE A 225 18.94 -40.07 0.43
N ASP A 226 17.83 -40.79 0.32
CA ASP A 226 17.41 -41.39 -0.95
C ASP A 226 16.91 -40.30 -1.87
N LEU A 227 17.81 -39.79 -2.72
CA LEU A 227 17.51 -38.69 -3.66
C LEU A 227 16.49 -39.10 -4.72
N THR A 228 16.38 -40.38 -5.05
CA THR A 228 15.41 -40.90 -6.03
C THR A 228 13.98 -40.77 -5.52
N LYS A 229 13.78 -41.05 -4.22
CA LYS A 229 12.48 -40.85 -3.55
C LYS A 229 12.20 -39.42 -3.19
N ALA A 230 13.21 -38.62 -2.88
CA ALA A 230 13.06 -37.22 -2.50
C ALA A 230 12.77 -36.32 -3.73
N ALA A 231 13.37 -36.59 -4.88
CA ALA A 231 13.19 -35.80 -6.08
C ALA A 231 11.78 -35.95 -6.69
N LYS A 232 11.09 -34.82 -6.88
CA LYS A 232 9.73 -34.78 -7.47
C LYS A 232 9.71 -33.91 -8.74
N GLY A 233 8.85 -34.30 -9.69
CA GLY A 233 8.66 -33.57 -10.95
C GLY A 233 9.96 -33.47 -11.75
N THR A 234 10.24 -32.30 -12.28
CA THR A 234 11.43 -32.01 -13.11
C THR A 234 12.77 -32.21 -12.39
N LEU A 235 12.78 -32.33 -11.05
CA LEU A 235 14.01 -32.62 -10.32
C LEU A 235 14.50 -34.08 -10.51
N ARG A 236 13.65 -35.01 -10.95
CA ARG A 236 14.06 -36.35 -11.31
C ARG A 236 15.08 -36.39 -12.44
N GLU A 237 14.92 -35.47 -13.41
CA GLU A 237 15.84 -35.32 -14.54
C GLU A 237 17.18 -34.68 -14.13
N LYS A 238 17.23 -34.07 -12.94
CA LYS A 238 18.39 -33.36 -12.38
C LYS A 238 19.06 -34.12 -11.24
N LEU A 239 18.80 -35.42 -11.09
CA LEU A 239 19.42 -36.25 -10.04
C LEU A 239 20.95 -36.16 -10.03
N PRO A 240 21.69 -36.29 -11.15
CA PRO A 240 23.14 -36.14 -11.14
C PRO A 240 23.64 -34.80 -10.63
N GLN A 241 22.91 -33.73 -10.99
CA GLN A 241 23.22 -32.37 -10.52
C GLN A 241 22.94 -32.22 -9.01
N LEU A 242 21.89 -32.87 -8.51
CA LEU A 242 21.52 -32.86 -7.10
C LEU A 242 22.54 -33.62 -6.27
N GLU A 243 23.01 -34.78 -6.75
CA GLU A 243 24.10 -35.56 -6.11
C GLU A 243 25.39 -34.76 -6.07
N ALA A 244 25.76 -34.12 -7.18
CA ALA A 244 26.93 -33.25 -7.23
C ALA A 244 26.84 -32.06 -6.25
N ALA A 245 25.66 -31.48 -6.09
CA ALA A 245 25.43 -30.37 -5.17
C ALA A 245 25.53 -30.74 -3.70
N LEU A 246 25.41 -32.04 -3.37
CA LEU A 246 25.39 -32.60 -1.99
C LEU A 246 26.66 -33.36 -1.64
N ARG A 247 27.73 -33.29 -2.42
CA ARG A 247 28.99 -34.01 -2.18
C ARG A 247 29.69 -33.60 -0.87
N CYS A 248 29.51 -32.34 -0.48
CA CYS A 248 30.07 -31.85 0.79
C CYS A 248 29.18 -32.20 1.96
N SER A 249 29.77 -32.39 3.13
CA SER A 249 29.10 -32.68 4.38
C SER A 249 29.13 -31.48 5.33
N LEU A 250 28.12 -31.40 6.21
CA LEU A 250 28.10 -30.44 7.31
C LEU A 250 28.98 -30.91 8.46
N THR A 251 29.69 -29.99 9.08
CA THR A 251 30.28 -30.23 10.40
C THR A 251 29.20 -30.34 11.46
N ASP A 252 29.52 -30.89 12.63
CA ASP A 252 28.55 -31.05 13.72
C ASP A 252 27.96 -29.72 14.15
N ALA A 253 28.78 -28.67 14.29
CA ALA A 253 28.30 -27.33 14.60
C ALA A 253 27.38 -26.75 13.51
N GLN A 254 27.68 -27.00 12.24
CA GLN A 254 26.81 -26.55 11.12
C GLN A 254 25.48 -27.31 11.12
N ARG A 255 25.49 -28.58 11.50
CA ARG A 255 24.33 -29.44 11.62
C ARG A 255 23.40 -28.96 12.75
N GLU A 256 23.96 -28.63 13.91
CA GLU A 256 23.22 -28.03 15.02
C GLU A 256 22.58 -26.67 14.62
N LEU A 257 23.34 -25.83 13.95
CA LEU A 257 22.81 -24.55 13.40
C LEU A 257 21.67 -24.76 12.38
N LEU A 258 21.81 -25.78 11.51
CA LEU A 258 20.75 -26.15 10.59
C LEU A 258 19.49 -26.58 11.33
N GLN A 259 19.61 -27.42 12.35
CA GLN A 259 18.48 -27.84 13.20
C GLN A 259 17.79 -26.65 13.86
N MET A 260 18.58 -25.69 14.39
CA MET A 260 18.03 -24.45 14.97
C MET A 260 17.26 -23.63 13.92
N HIS A 261 17.81 -23.50 12.70
CA HIS A 261 17.12 -22.78 11.62
C HIS A 261 15.82 -23.47 11.19
N LEU A 262 15.80 -24.79 11.12
CA LEU A 262 14.61 -25.55 10.74
C LEU A 262 13.51 -25.42 11.81
N ARG A 263 13.84 -25.55 13.10
CA ARG A 263 12.88 -25.34 14.21
C ARG A 263 12.32 -23.90 14.19
N ALA A 264 13.19 -22.89 14.00
CA ALA A 264 12.77 -21.51 13.90
C ALA A 264 11.88 -21.24 12.68
N TYR A 265 12.18 -21.87 11.54
CA TYR A 265 11.35 -21.78 10.33
C TYR A 265 9.96 -22.35 10.58
N ASP A 266 9.87 -23.56 11.14
CA ASP A 266 8.60 -24.27 11.40
C ASP A 266 7.72 -23.48 12.38
N SER A 267 8.32 -22.95 13.44
CA SER A 267 7.62 -22.08 14.39
C SER A 267 7.05 -20.84 13.73
N VAL A 268 7.84 -20.14 12.92
CA VAL A 268 7.36 -18.93 12.22
C VAL A 268 6.33 -19.27 11.14
N ASP A 269 6.47 -20.40 10.46
CA ASP A 269 5.50 -20.85 9.44
C ASP A 269 4.14 -21.17 10.06
N ALA A 270 4.12 -21.84 11.22
CA ALA A 270 2.92 -22.09 12.01
C ALA A 270 2.25 -20.78 12.46
N GLN A 271 3.02 -19.81 12.95
CA GLN A 271 2.50 -18.48 13.32
C GLN A 271 1.90 -17.75 12.11
N VAL A 272 2.50 -17.85 10.93
CA VAL A 272 1.93 -17.27 9.70
C VAL A 272 0.57 -17.90 9.40
N ALA A 273 0.45 -19.23 9.47
CA ALA A 273 -0.80 -19.95 9.22
C ALA A 273 -1.90 -19.55 10.23
N GLU A 274 -1.53 -19.44 11.51
CA GLU A 274 -2.45 -19.01 12.57
C GLU A 274 -2.98 -17.59 12.31
N VAL A 275 -2.10 -16.63 12.01
CA VAL A 275 -2.51 -15.25 11.72
C VAL A 275 -3.35 -15.18 10.45
N GLU A 276 -3.06 -15.99 9.42
CA GLU A 276 -3.88 -16.07 8.21
C GLU A 276 -5.30 -16.56 8.51
N LEU A 277 -5.46 -17.58 9.38
CA LEU A 277 -6.75 -18.06 9.83
C LEU A 277 -7.53 -16.98 10.61
N GLN A 278 -6.85 -16.28 11.52
CA GLN A 278 -7.44 -15.16 12.27
C GLN A 278 -7.90 -14.03 11.32
N LEU A 279 -7.11 -13.69 10.30
CA LEU A 279 -7.46 -12.70 9.31
C LEU A 279 -8.71 -13.09 8.52
N LEU A 280 -8.81 -14.32 8.04
CA LEU A 280 -9.97 -14.83 7.31
C LEU A 280 -11.23 -14.83 8.20
N THR A 281 -11.08 -15.22 9.47
CA THR A 281 -12.20 -15.23 10.43
C THR A 281 -12.71 -13.81 10.72
N ARG A 282 -11.82 -12.87 11.02
CA ARG A 282 -12.20 -11.48 11.33
C ARG A 282 -12.66 -10.69 10.11
N ALA A 283 -12.31 -11.14 8.89
CA ALA A 283 -12.75 -10.52 7.65
C ALA A 283 -14.14 -11.00 7.18
N LYS A 284 -14.76 -11.99 7.82
CA LYS A 284 -16.11 -12.49 7.45
C LYS A 284 -17.16 -11.38 7.28
N PRO A 285 -17.25 -10.36 8.16
CA PRO A 285 -18.21 -9.26 7.97
C PRO A 285 -18.00 -8.47 6.67
N TYR A 286 -16.84 -8.60 6.04
CA TYR A 286 -16.43 -7.88 4.83
C TYR A 286 -16.30 -8.80 3.61
N ALA A 287 -16.87 -10.00 3.66
CA ALA A 287 -16.76 -11.03 2.62
C ALA A 287 -17.14 -10.49 1.24
N THR A 288 -18.25 -9.77 1.15
CA THR A 288 -18.72 -9.16 -0.10
C THR A 288 -17.66 -8.26 -0.76
N MET A 289 -16.99 -7.42 0.03
CA MET A 289 -15.92 -6.54 -0.49
C MET A 289 -14.69 -7.35 -0.92
N VAL A 290 -14.36 -8.41 -0.19
CA VAL A 290 -13.27 -9.33 -0.55
C VAL A 290 -13.58 -10.02 -1.88
N GLU A 291 -14.79 -10.52 -2.05
CA GLU A 291 -15.28 -11.18 -3.28
C GLU A 291 -15.31 -10.22 -4.48
N GLN A 292 -15.69 -8.96 -4.28
CA GLN A 292 -15.67 -7.94 -5.33
C GLN A 292 -14.25 -7.64 -5.83
N LEU A 293 -13.23 -7.78 -4.99
CA LEU A 293 -11.83 -7.53 -5.35
C LEU A 293 -11.13 -8.75 -5.97
N ASP A 294 -11.56 -9.97 -5.67
CA ASP A 294 -10.93 -11.23 -6.12
C ASP A 294 -10.81 -11.35 -7.66
N PRO A 295 -11.78 -10.89 -8.49
CA PRO A 295 -11.66 -10.94 -9.94
C PRO A 295 -10.47 -10.13 -10.51
N ILE A 296 -9.94 -9.16 -9.74
CA ILE A 296 -8.79 -8.36 -10.18
C ILE A 296 -7.54 -9.26 -10.25
N PRO A 297 -6.84 -9.34 -11.40
CA PRO A 297 -5.69 -10.21 -11.56
C PRO A 297 -4.63 -10.01 -10.47
N GLY A 298 -4.29 -11.10 -9.78
CA GLY A 298 -3.26 -11.15 -8.74
C GLY A 298 -3.75 -10.80 -7.34
N ILE A 299 -5.02 -10.50 -7.16
CA ILE A 299 -5.66 -10.40 -5.84
C ILE A 299 -6.15 -11.79 -5.45
N ASN A 300 -5.91 -12.18 -4.23
CA ASN A 300 -6.49 -13.33 -3.54
C ASN A 300 -7.14 -12.83 -2.23
N PRO A 301 -7.91 -13.64 -1.49
CA PRO A 301 -8.60 -13.18 -0.29
C PRO A 301 -7.68 -12.48 0.73
N LEU A 302 -6.49 -12.99 1.00
CA LEU A 302 -5.54 -12.35 1.92
C LEU A 302 -5.00 -11.02 1.40
N ALA A 303 -4.81 -10.90 0.09
CA ALA A 303 -4.40 -9.64 -0.53
C ALA A 303 -5.53 -8.61 -0.48
N ALA A 304 -6.78 -9.04 -0.74
CA ALA A 304 -7.97 -8.19 -0.60
C ALA A 304 -8.12 -7.68 0.84
N ILE A 305 -8.05 -8.58 1.84
CA ILE A 305 -8.11 -8.21 3.26
C ILE A 305 -6.99 -7.21 3.61
N THR A 306 -5.78 -7.41 3.08
CA THR A 306 -4.66 -6.49 3.33
C THR A 306 -4.90 -5.12 2.70
N LEU A 307 -5.48 -5.06 1.50
CA LEU A 307 -5.87 -3.81 0.84
C LEU A 307 -6.92 -3.09 1.69
N LEU A 308 -8.03 -3.76 2.03
CA LEU A 308 -9.11 -3.21 2.84
C LEU A 308 -8.62 -2.72 4.21
N ALA A 309 -7.73 -3.46 4.88
CA ALA A 309 -7.13 -3.07 6.14
C ALA A 309 -6.31 -1.77 6.03
N GLU A 310 -5.61 -1.55 4.91
CA GLU A 310 -4.76 -0.37 4.71
C GLU A 310 -5.50 0.83 4.11
N THR A 311 -6.51 0.61 3.27
CA THR A 311 -7.30 1.68 2.64
C THR A 311 -8.51 2.11 3.47
N GLY A 312 -9.04 1.24 4.32
CA GLY A 312 -10.38 1.35 4.88
C GLY A 312 -11.43 0.81 3.91
N MET A 313 -12.68 0.81 4.36
CA MET A 313 -13.84 0.31 3.60
C MET A 313 -14.56 1.44 2.86
N ASP A 314 -14.54 2.63 3.44
CA ASP A 314 -15.20 3.81 2.89
C ASP A 314 -14.27 4.59 1.96
N MET A 315 -14.60 4.58 0.68
CA MET A 315 -13.85 5.30 -0.35
C MET A 315 -14.22 6.78 -0.41
N SER A 316 -15.29 7.23 0.22
CA SER A 316 -15.70 8.65 0.26
C SER A 316 -14.70 9.55 0.98
N VAL A 317 -13.90 8.96 1.88
CA VAL A 317 -12.76 9.60 2.57
C VAL A 317 -11.71 10.14 1.59
N TYR A 318 -11.63 9.55 0.40
CA TYR A 318 -10.70 9.97 -0.65
C TYR A 318 -11.43 10.78 -1.70
N ARG A 319 -10.99 12.01 -1.97
CA ARG A 319 -11.60 12.87 -3.00
C ARG A 319 -11.67 12.19 -4.38
N ASN A 320 -10.69 11.36 -4.68
CA ASN A 320 -10.58 10.59 -5.93
C ASN A 320 -9.47 9.54 -5.81
N GLU A 321 -9.33 8.71 -6.85
CA GLU A 321 -8.30 7.66 -6.95
C GLU A 321 -6.86 8.20 -6.87
N ARG A 322 -6.63 9.46 -7.25
CA ARG A 322 -5.30 10.09 -7.16
C ARG A 322 -4.91 10.32 -5.71
N HIS A 323 -5.87 10.66 -4.85
CA HIS A 323 -5.65 10.84 -3.41
C HIS A 323 -5.25 9.50 -2.76
N LEU A 324 -5.97 8.41 -3.07
CA LEU A 324 -5.62 7.07 -2.58
C LEU A 324 -4.25 6.60 -3.07
N THR A 325 -3.92 6.80 -4.36
CA THR A 325 -2.61 6.44 -4.90
C THR A 325 -1.47 7.28 -4.33
N ALA A 326 -1.74 8.51 -3.93
CA ALA A 326 -0.78 9.36 -3.23
C ALA A 326 -0.51 8.86 -1.80
N LEU A 327 -1.55 8.40 -1.07
CA LEU A 327 -1.41 7.74 0.23
C LEU A 327 -0.49 6.53 0.15
N ALA A 328 -0.63 5.70 -0.88
CA ALA A 328 0.23 4.55 -1.11
C ALA A 328 1.67 4.93 -1.52
N GLY A 329 1.93 6.19 -1.85
CA GLY A 329 3.19 6.61 -2.44
C GLY A 329 3.41 6.02 -3.84
N LEU A 330 2.33 5.79 -4.60
CA LEU A 330 2.36 5.30 -5.99
C LEU A 330 2.08 6.41 -7.00
N ALA A 331 1.68 7.60 -6.55
CA ALA A 331 1.52 8.77 -7.41
C ALA A 331 2.89 9.30 -7.86
N PRO A 332 3.06 9.67 -9.14
CA PRO A 332 4.26 10.33 -9.60
C PRO A 332 4.43 11.66 -8.86
N GLY A 333 5.66 12.00 -8.51
CA GLY A 333 5.97 13.33 -8.00
C GLY A 333 5.94 14.34 -9.14
N ASN A 334 5.43 15.54 -8.89
CA ASN A 334 5.55 16.69 -9.78
C ASN A 334 6.57 17.65 -9.16
N ALA A 335 7.75 17.79 -9.74
CA ALA A 335 8.62 18.94 -9.54
C ALA A 335 8.89 19.53 -10.91
N ILE A 336 8.21 20.60 -11.17
CA ILE A 336 8.48 21.50 -12.29
C ILE A 336 9.10 22.72 -11.62
N SER A 337 10.36 22.97 -11.90
CA SER A 337 11.04 24.19 -11.54
C SER A 337 11.64 24.73 -12.83
N SER A 338 11.21 25.91 -13.26
CA SER A 338 11.66 26.64 -14.44
C SER A 338 11.94 25.72 -15.65
N ASP A 339 10.89 25.22 -16.30
CA ASP A 339 10.89 24.40 -17.52
C ASP A 339 11.71 23.10 -17.55
N LYS A 340 12.47 22.80 -16.53
CA LYS A 340 13.23 21.55 -16.43
C LYS A 340 12.50 20.51 -15.57
N ARG A 341 11.98 19.46 -16.20
CA ARG A 341 11.45 18.28 -15.50
C ARG A 341 12.61 17.58 -14.76
N ARG A 342 12.70 17.76 -13.46
CA ARG A 342 13.64 16.98 -12.63
C ARG A 342 13.11 15.55 -12.45
N ARG A 343 14.02 14.56 -12.49
CA ARG A 343 13.69 13.18 -12.12
C ARG A 343 13.33 13.14 -10.63
N ILE A 344 12.07 12.89 -10.33
CA ILE A 344 11.59 12.84 -8.95
C ILE A 344 11.40 11.41 -8.55
N ALA A 345 11.95 11.06 -7.38
CA ALA A 345 11.64 9.80 -6.73
C ALA A 345 10.15 9.74 -6.34
N VAL A 346 9.60 8.53 -6.32
CA VAL A 346 8.24 8.31 -5.83
C VAL A 346 8.13 8.79 -4.38
N ARG A 347 7.07 9.55 -4.06
CA ARG A 347 6.86 10.09 -2.71
C ARG A 347 6.84 8.99 -1.65
N LYS A 348 7.28 9.31 -0.44
CA LYS A 348 7.05 8.45 0.73
C LYS A 348 5.54 8.35 0.97
N GLY A 349 5.03 7.15 1.23
CA GLY A 349 3.63 6.88 1.52
C GLY A 349 3.51 5.64 2.39
N ASN A 350 2.30 5.09 2.50
CA ASN A 350 2.06 3.88 3.26
C ASN A 350 2.82 2.69 2.65
N ARG A 351 3.89 2.27 3.34
CA ARG A 351 4.79 1.21 2.87
C ARG A 351 4.11 -0.16 2.73
N TYR A 352 3.12 -0.44 3.57
CA TYR A 352 2.40 -1.72 3.54
C TYR A 352 1.45 -1.77 2.35
N LEU A 353 0.68 -0.69 2.13
CA LEU A 353 -0.18 -0.56 0.96
C LEU A 353 0.63 -0.61 -0.35
N LYS A 354 1.74 0.11 -0.42
CA LYS A 354 2.65 0.04 -1.58
C LYS A 354 3.16 -1.38 -1.81
N ARG A 355 3.60 -2.07 -0.76
CA ARG A 355 4.14 -3.43 -0.84
C ARG A 355 3.11 -4.40 -1.40
N ILE A 356 1.88 -4.40 -0.86
CA ILE A 356 0.85 -5.32 -1.34
C ILE A 356 0.45 -5.01 -2.78
N CYS A 357 0.29 -3.74 -3.17
CA CYS A 357 0.01 -3.37 -4.57
C CYS A 357 1.10 -3.84 -5.53
N VAL A 358 2.38 -3.74 -5.15
CA VAL A 358 3.50 -4.24 -5.96
C VAL A 358 3.50 -5.76 -6.05
N GLN A 359 3.17 -6.49 -4.98
CA GLN A 359 3.04 -7.95 -5.00
C GLN A 359 1.92 -8.39 -5.95
N ILE A 360 0.75 -7.75 -5.85
CA ILE A 360 -0.39 -8.00 -6.75
C ILE A 360 0.02 -7.69 -8.20
N ALA A 361 0.71 -6.58 -8.45
CA ALA A 361 1.17 -6.22 -9.79
C ALA A 361 2.12 -7.27 -10.40
N TRP A 362 3.02 -7.85 -9.60
CA TRP A 362 3.86 -8.97 -10.03
C TRP A 362 3.06 -10.22 -10.37
N ALA A 363 2.03 -10.55 -9.59
CA ALA A 363 1.14 -11.67 -9.89
C ALA A 363 0.32 -11.40 -11.15
N ALA A 364 -0.28 -10.22 -11.28
CA ALA A 364 -1.05 -9.79 -12.44
C ALA A 364 -0.23 -9.77 -13.73
N SER A 365 1.05 -9.37 -13.67
CA SER A 365 1.94 -9.36 -14.82
C SER A 365 2.25 -10.76 -15.38
N ARG A 366 1.95 -11.82 -14.63
CA ARG A 366 2.16 -13.22 -15.05
C ARG A 366 0.89 -13.89 -15.58
N LYS A 367 -0.30 -13.35 -15.26
CA LYS A 367 -1.58 -13.90 -15.74
C LYS A 367 -1.65 -13.73 -17.26
N LYS A 368 -1.66 -14.85 -18.00
CA LYS A 368 -1.80 -14.86 -19.46
C LYS A 368 -3.13 -14.17 -19.84
N ASP A 369 -3.17 -13.62 -21.03
CA ASP A 369 -4.35 -13.05 -21.67
C ASP A 369 -5.12 -11.99 -20.87
N SER A 370 -4.42 -11.30 -19.95
CA SER A 370 -4.97 -10.22 -19.14
C SER A 370 -4.52 -8.84 -19.60
N PHE A 371 -5.39 -7.86 -19.48
CA PHE A 371 -5.07 -6.45 -19.73
C PHE A 371 -3.85 -5.96 -18.92
N GLN A 372 -3.73 -6.39 -17.63
CA GLN A 372 -2.64 -5.96 -16.76
C GLN A 372 -1.28 -6.48 -17.24
N ARG A 373 -1.22 -7.71 -17.75
CA ARG A 373 0.00 -8.25 -18.37
C ARG A 373 0.39 -7.45 -19.62
N MET A 374 -0.55 -7.18 -20.51
CA MET A 374 -0.26 -6.41 -21.72
C MET A 374 0.19 -4.99 -21.39
N ARG A 375 -0.45 -4.36 -20.40
CA ARG A 375 -0.01 -3.07 -19.87
C ARG A 375 1.42 -3.12 -19.34
N PHE A 376 1.75 -4.15 -18.55
CA PHE A 376 3.10 -4.34 -18.03
C PHE A 376 4.13 -4.46 -19.16
N LEU A 377 3.91 -5.34 -20.12
CA LEU A 377 4.83 -5.57 -21.25
C LEU A 377 5.05 -4.29 -22.09
N ARG A 378 3.96 -3.57 -22.39
CA ARG A 378 4.02 -2.30 -23.10
C ARG A 378 4.80 -1.20 -22.34
N LEU A 379 4.66 -1.15 -21.03
CA LEU A 379 5.41 -0.20 -20.20
C LEU A 379 6.85 -0.63 -20.00
N GLN A 380 7.10 -1.93 -19.87
CA GLN A 380 8.45 -2.49 -19.65
C GLN A 380 9.40 -2.12 -20.77
N SER A 381 8.96 -2.20 -22.03
CA SER A 381 9.78 -1.83 -23.20
C SER A 381 10.16 -0.35 -23.21
N ARG A 382 9.33 0.53 -22.64
CA ARG A 382 9.53 1.99 -22.64
C ARG A 382 10.31 2.53 -21.46
N ILE A 383 9.98 2.06 -20.24
CA ILE A 383 10.46 2.66 -19.00
C ILE A 383 11.22 1.69 -18.08
N GLY A 384 11.40 0.45 -18.54
CA GLY A 384 12.07 -0.63 -17.82
C GLY A 384 11.17 -1.33 -16.79
N ARG A 385 11.59 -2.55 -16.40
CA ARG A 385 10.82 -3.50 -15.59
C ARG A 385 10.33 -2.93 -14.26
N ASN A 386 11.23 -2.32 -13.49
CA ASN A 386 10.91 -1.85 -12.13
C ASN A 386 9.94 -0.66 -12.12
N LYS A 387 10.05 0.24 -13.10
CA LYS A 387 9.12 1.37 -13.23
C LYS A 387 7.77 0.90 -13.78
N ALA A 388 7.78 -0.05 -14.71
CA ALA A 388 6.55 -0.62 -15.26
C ALA A 388 5.70 -1.30 -14.17
N ILE A 389 6.32 -2.08 -13.28
CA ILE A 389 5.58 -2.75 -12.20
C ILE A 389 4.95 -1.77 -11.21
N VAL A 390 5.64 -0.65 -10.91
CA VAL A 390 5.08 0.40 -10.04
C VAL A 390 3.88 1.10 -10.72
N ALA A 391 3.94 1.28 -12.04
CA ALA A 391 2.83 1.85 -12.80
C ALA A 391 1.61 0.91 -12.85
N VAL A 392 1.83 -0.41 -12.96
CA VAL A 392 0.77 -1.42 -12.86
C VAL A 392 0.21 -1.46 -11.44
N ALA A 393 1.05 -1.41 -10.40
CA ALA A 393 0.61 -1.35 -9.00
C ALA A 393 -0.29 -0.13 -8.73
N ARG A 394 0.05 1.03 -9.32
CA ARG A 394 -0.82 2.21 -9.26
C ARG A 394 -2.18 1.95 -9.93
N GLN A 395 -2.18 1.33 -11.11
CA GLN A 395 -3.44 1.03 -11.81
C GLN A 395 -4.31 0.05 -11.02
N ILE A 396 -3.72 -0.97 -10.41
CA ILE A 396 -4.46 -1.91 -9.55
C ILE A 396 -5.13 -1.16 -8.40
N LEU A 397 -4.44 -0.21 -7.76
CA LEU A 397 -5.03 0.58 -6.68
C LEU A 397 -6.15 1.51 -7.18
N VAL A 398 -6.07 2.00 -8.41
CA VAL A 398 -7.17 2.73 -9.07
C VAL A 398 -8.38 1.81 -9.28
N LEU A 399 -8.16 0.57 -9.74
CA LEU A 399 -9.23 -0.42 -9.91
C LEU A 399 -9.88 -0.78 -8.57
N VAL A 400 -9.08 -0.97 -7.52
CA VAL A 400 -9.59 -1.19 -6.15
C VAL A 400 -10.50 -0.03 -5.71
N PHE A 401 -10.06 1.21 -5.93
CA PHE A 401 -10.87 2.39 -5.64
C PHE A 401 -12.19 2.37 -6.41
N GLN A 402 -12.15 2.09 -7.72
CA GLN A 402 -13.35 2.06 -8.57
C GLN A 402 -14.33 0.97 -8.13
N VAL A 403 -13.84 -0.26 -7.94
CA VAL A 403 -14.68 -1.39 -7.49
C VAL A 403 -15.35 -1.09 -6.15
N LEU A 404 -14.60 -0.60 -5.17
CA LEU A 404 -15.14 -0.30 -3.84
C LEU A 404 -16.06 0.94 -3.82
N SER A 405 -15.85 1.92 -4.72
CA SER A 405 -16.70 3.12 -4.79
C SER A 405 -18.00 2.87 -5.52
N THR A 406 -17.99 2.01 -6.55
CA THR A 406 -19.17 1.76 -7.40
C THR A 406 -19.92 0.49 -7.04
N GLY A 407 -19.30 -0.43 -6.29
CA GLY A 407 -19.83 -1.77 -6.03
C GLY A 407 -19.81 -2.70 -7.24
N GLN A 408 -19.35 -2.22 -8.41
CA GLN A 408 -19.35 -3.01 -9.65
C GLN A 408 -18.12 -3.93 -9.71
N PRO A 409 -18.30 -5.21 -10.09
CA PRO A 409 -17.17 -6.14 -10.19
C PRO A 409 -16.21 -5.74 -11.30
N TYR A 410 -14.94 -6.08 -11.12
CA TYR A 410 -13.91 -5.88 -12.14
C TYR A 410 -14.18 -6.73 -13.39
N GLN A 411 -14.08 -6.10 -14.55
CA GLN A 411 -14.10 -6.78 -15.85
C GLN A 411 -12.74 -6.60 -16.53
N ASP A 412 -12.12 -7.71 -16.94
CA ASP A 412 -10.83 -7.65 -17.66
C ASP A 412 -11.07 -7.23 -19.11
N LEU A 413 -10.40 -6.18 -19.54
CA LEU A 413 -10.47 -5.67 -20.90
C LEU A 413 -9.76 -6.59 -21.92
N GLY A 414 -9.11 -7.65 -21.45
CA GLY A 414 -8.44 -8.65 -22.28
C GLY A 414 -7.10 -8.21 -22.87
N ALA A 415 -6.42 -9.17 -23.48
CA ALA A 415 -5.10 -8.98 -24.07
C ALA A 415 -5.10 -8.04 -25.28
N CYS A 416 -6.16 -8.10 -26.08
CA CYS A 416 -6.26 -7.37 -27.35
C CYS A 416 -6.71 -5.91 -27.22
N PHE A 417 -7.01 -5.44 -25.98
CA PHE A 417 -7.54 -4.08 -25.75
C PHE A 417 -6.72 -2.98 -26.45
N TYR A 418 -5.39 -3.03 -26.32
CA TYR A 418 -4.53 -2.01 -26.93
C TYR A 418 -4.48 -2.12 -28.45
N ASP A 419 -4.50 -3.32 -28.97
CA ASP A 419 -4.45 -3.56 -30.40
C ASP A 419 -5.80 -3.21 -31.07
N ALA A 420 -6.92 -3.48 -30.41
CA ALA A 420 -8.24 -3.04 -30.86
C ALA A 420 -8.38 -1.50 -30.83
N ARG A 421 -7.91 -0.85 -29.77
CA ARG A 421 -7.97 0.60 -29.63
C ARG A 421 -7.09 1.35 -30.62
N ASP A 422 -5.88 0.82 -30.87
CA ASP A 422 -4.87 1.43 -31.74
C ASP A 422 -4.62 0.52 -32.97
N LYS A 423 -5.68 -0.06 -33.58
CA LYS A 423 -5.62 -1.09 -34.62
C LYS A 423 -4.62 -0.74 -35.75
N GLN A 424 -4.73 0.47 -36.30
CA GLN A 424 -3.86 0.90 -37.39
C GLN A 424 -2.37 0.92 -36.97
N ARG A 425 -2.07 1.48 -35.79
CA ARG A 425 -0.70 1.49 -35.26
C ARG A 425 -0.17 0.09 -34.90
N ALA A 426 -1.06 -0.82 -34.49
CA ALA A 426 -0.69 -2.21 -34.24
C ALA A 426 -0.31 -2.92 -35.55
N VAL A 427 -1.12 -2.76 -36.57
CA VAL A 427 -0.83 -3.27 -37.95
C VAL A 427 0.51 -2.78 -38.44
N GLU A 428 0.75 -1.47 -38.46
CA GLU A 428 2.02 -0.88 -38.89
C GLU A 428 3.23 -1.46 -38.14
N ARG A 429 3.11 -1.60 -36.79
CA ARG A 429 4.17 -2.14 -35.95
C ARG A 429 4.49 -3.60 -36.27
N TYR A 430 3.46 -4.45 -36.45
CA TYR A 430 3.66 -5.87 -36.77
C TYR A 430 4.18 -6.06 -38.18
N THR A 431 3.65 -5.33 -39.16
CA THR A 431 4.17 -5.33 -40.53
C THR A 431 5.65 -4.96 -40.57
N LYS A 432 6.01 -3.82 -39.95
CA LYS A 432 7.41 -3.38 -39.87
C LYS A 432 8.33 -4.42 -39.23
N ARG A 433 7.85 -5.13 -38.19
CA ARG A 433 8.65 -6.17 -37.53
C ARG A 433 8.83 -7.41 -38.40
N LEU A 434 7.79 -7.84 -39.12
CA LEU A 434 7.86 -8.97 -40.05
C LEU A 434 8.76 -8.66 -41.23
N THR A 435 8.66 -7.46 -41.80
CA THR A 435 9.55 -7.00 -42.86
C THR A 435 11.02 -6.98 -42.43
N ALA A 436 11.29 -6.51 -41.19
CA ALA A 436 12.65 -6.51 -40.62
C ALA A 436 13.21 -7.94 -40.39
N LEU A 437 12.34 -8.95 -40.28
CA LEU A 437 12.71 -10.37 -40.21
C LEU A 437 12.85 -11.02 -41.59
N GLY A 438 12.74 -10.26 -42.71
CA GLY A 438 12.88 -10.74 -44.07
C GLY A 438 11.58 -11.26 -44.71
N PHE A 439 10.41 -11.08 -44.08
CA PHE A 439 9.15 -11.53 -44.66
C PHE A 439 8.49 -10.43 -45.51
N LEU A 440 7.93 -10.83 -46.64
CA LEU A 440 7.05 -9.99 -47.46
C LEU A 440 5.64 -10.10 -46.90
N VAL A 441 5.09 -8.97 -46.38
CA VAL A 441 3.82 -8.96 -45.66
C VAL A 441 2.72 -8.42 -46.53
N GLN A 442 1.75 -9.26 -46.90
CA GLN A 442 0.48 -8.84 -47.49
C GLN A 442 -0.64 -8.93 -46.48
N LEU A 443 -1.39 -7.84 -46.29
CA LEU A 443 -2.48 -7.73 -45.32
C LEU A 443 -3.82 -7.86 -46.02
N GLN A 444 -4.60 -8.85 -45.63
CA GLN A 444 -6.01 -8.97 -46.00
C GLN A 444 -6.90 -8.75 -44.80
N THR A 445 -7.89 -7.88 -44.92
CA THR A 445 -8.92 -7.71 -43.87
C THR A 445 -9.86 -8.91 -43.93
N LYS A 446 -9.91 -9.68 -42.84
CA LYS A 446 -10.97 -10.68 -42.67
C LYS A 446 -12.26 -9.93 -42.29
N ASN A 447 -13.24 -9.94 -43.18
CA ASN A 447 -14.60 -9.51 -42.80
C ASN A 447 -15.12 -10.49 -41.76
N LEU A 448 -15.33 -10.02 -40.52
CA LEU A 448 -15.90 -10.78 -39.41
C LEU A 448 -17.44 -10.70 -39.41
N ASP A 449 -18.03 -10.61 -40.60
CA ASP A 449 -19.48 -10.71 -40.78
C ASP A 449 -19.80 -12.15 -41.20
N ALA A 450 -19.93 -13.02 -40.19
CA ALA A 450 -20.68 -14.30 -40.25
C ALA A 450 -20.94 -14.74 -38.80
#